data_f5998ad8283d5daa4b86cb557aae9975
#
_entry.id   f5998ad8283d5daa4b86cb557aae9975
#
_cell.length_a   1.000
_cell.length_b   1.000
_cell.length_c   1.000
_cell.angle_alpha   90.00
_cell.angle_beta   90.00
_cell.angle_gamma   90.00
#
_symmetry.space_group_name_H-M   'P 1'
#
loop_
_entity.id
_entity.type
_entity.pdbx_description
1 polymer ?
#
loop_
_entity_poly.entity_id
_entity_poly.type
_entity_poly.pdbx_seq_one_letter_code
_entity_poly.pdbx_strand_id
1 'polypeptide(L)'
;IIHQDPVLSTTKLIAEPWDLGEGGYQVGNFPLLWSEWNGKYRDTIRDFWRGEHYTIGDFAFRFTGSSDLYQDDGRLPHASINFITAHDGFTLNDLVSYNEKHNEANGEGNRDGESYNRSWNCGIEGETKDSEILSLRAKQRRNYLTTLMLSQGVPMMLGGDEIGRSTQGNNNTYCQDNELSWFNWQLSKTQQALLTFTQKLIKFRQDHPIFSRHQWFFGREIHGSGVVDIGWFHPDGSEINDTEWHDSSNQAISIFLNGAEIPNLDNRGQRILDDSFVLLFNPSDEPLDFTIPESVEKTE
;
A
#
# COMPACT_ATOMS: atom_id res chain seq x y z
N ILE A 1 20.74 1.02 -24.11
CA ILE A 1 21.44 2.32 -24.27
C ILE A 1 21.62 2.99 -22.91
N ILE A 2 20.55 3.26 -22.15
CA ILE A 2 20.62 3.98 -20.86
C ILE A 2 21.63 3.32 -19.91
N HIS A 3 21.57 2.00 -19.70
CA HIS A 3 22.45 1.26 -18.81
C HIS A 3 23.91 1.15 -19.30
N GLN A 4 24.19 1.55 -20.54
CA GLN A 4 25.53 1.56 -21.13
C GLN A 4 26.18 2.96 -21.07
N ASP A 5 25.40 3.98 -20.75
CA ASP A 5 25.91 5.33 -20.56
C ASP A 5 26.57 5.45 -19.17
N PRO A 6 27.82 5.93 -19.09
CA PRO A 6 28.57 5.95 -17.80
C PRO A 6 27.96 6.88 -16.74
N VAL A 7 27.16 7.87 -17.15
CA VAL A 7 26.44 8.77 -16.20
C VAL A 7 25.09 8.18 -15.85
N LEU A 8 24.30 7.76 -16.84
CA LEU A 8 22.94 7.28 -16.64
C LEU A 8 22.89 5.90 -15.97
N SER A 9 23.95 5.07 -16.11
CA SER A 9 24.02 3.75 -15.49
C SER A 9 23.94 3.77 -13.96
N THR A 10 24.29 4.89 -13.34
CA THR A 10 24.23 5.09 -11.88
C THR A 10 22.94 5.77 -11.40
N THR A 11 22.09 6.17 -12.33
CA THR A 11 20.83 6.87 -12.03
C THR A 11 19.73 5.87 -11.67
N LYS A 12 18.92 6.16 -10.66
CA LYS A 12 17.71 5.40 -10.37
C LYS A 12 16.69 5.63 -11.49
N LEU A 13 16.22 4.55 -12.09
CA LEU A 13 15.24 4.58 -13.17
C LEU A 13 13.91 4.08 -12.62
N ILE A 14 12.89 4.92 -12.74
CA ILE A 14 11.51 4.62 -12.31
C ILE A 14 10.60 4.82 -13.52
N ALA A 15 9.80 3.82 -13.83
CA ALA A 15 8.80 3.89 -14.89
C ALA A 15 7.40 4.12 -14.31
N GLU A 16 6.61 4.89 -15.04
CA GLU A 16 5.16 4.82 -15.02
C GLU A 16 4.76 3.87 -16.17
N PRO A 17 4.50 2.57 -15.86
CA PRO A 17 4.55 1.51 -16.85
C PRO A 17 3.21 1.30 -17.56
N TRP A 18 2.55 2.36 -18.00
CA TRP A 18 1.30 2.30 -18.77
C TRP A 18 1.12 3.48 -19.71
N ASP A 19 0.32 3.26 -20.73
CA ASP A 19 -0.30 4.27 -21.59
C ASP A 19 -1.72 3.82 -21.99
N LEU A 20 -2.42 4.62 -22.82
CA LEU A 20 -3.78 4.36 -23.27
C LEU A 20 -3.86 3.41 -24.49
N GLY A 21 -2.72 3.01 -25.05
CA GLY A 21 -2.66 2.15 -26.24
C GLY A 21 -2.94 0.68 -25.90
N GLU A 22 -3.26 -0.11 -26.93
CA GLU A 22 -3.38 -1.56 -26.83
C GLU A 22 -2.05 -2.16 -26.33
N GLY A 23 -2.10 -2.98 -25.27
CA GLY A 23 -0.90 -3.52 -24.63
C GLY A 23 -0.09 -2.48 -23.84
N GLY A 24 -0.63 -1.29 -23.60
CA GLY A 24 0.07 -0.21 -22.90
C GLY A 24 0.35 -0.47 -21.43
N TYR A 25 -0.36 -1.38 -20.76
CA TYR A 25 -0.13 -1.71 -19.35
C TYR A 25 1.02 -2.71 -19.21
N GLN A 26 2.18 -2.24 -18.75
CA GLN A 26 3.46 -2.96 -18.76
C GLN A 26 4.05 -3.19 -17.35
N VAL A 27 3.21 -3.16 -16.30
CA VAL A 27 3.65 -3.44 -14.91
C VAL A 27 4.22 -4.86 -14.82
N GLY A 28 5.48 -4.98 -14.37
CA GLY A 28 6.23 -6.24 -14.32
C GLY A 28 7.13 -6.50 -15.54
N ASN A 29 7.06 -5.67 -16.59
CA ASN A 29 7.75 -5.94 -17.86
C ASN A 29 8.99 -5.05 -18.12
N PHE A 30 9.35 -4.16 -17.22
CA PHE A 30 10.54 -3.32 -17.37
C PHE A 30 11.84 -4.08 -17.03
N PRO A 31 13.00 -3.65 -17.57
CA PRO A 31 14.27 -4.34 -17.36
C PRO A 31 14.75 -4.32 -15.91
N LEU A 32 15.67 -5.23 -15.56
CA LEU A 32 16.20 -5.53 -14.23
C LEU A 32 16.57 -4.31 -13.37
N LEU A 33 17.10 -3.23 -13.93
CA LEU A 33 17.54 -2.06 -13.16
C LEU A 33 16.48 -0.96 -13.02
N TRP A 34 15.23 -1.25 -13.45
CA TRP A 34 14.12 -0.34 -13.34
C TRP A 34 13.24 -0.67 -12.14
N SER A 35 12.80 0.37 -11.44
CA SER A 35 11.63 0.31 -10.56
C SER A 35 10.41 0.79 -11.32
N GLU A 36 9.23 0.33 -10.91
CA GLU A 36 7.96 0.63 -11.59
C GLU A 36 6.93 1.12 -10.59
N TRP A 37 6.14 2.11 -10.97
CA TRP A 37 4.90 2.37 -10.26
C TRP A 37 4.00 1.14 -10.36
N ASN A 38 3.65 0.58 -9.20
CA ASN A 38 2.91 -0.66 -9.15
C ASN A 38 1.39 -0.42 -9.10
N GLY A 39 0.76 -0.32 -10.27
CA GLY A 39 -0.69 -0.17 -10.38
C GLY A 39 -1.46 -1.36 -9.82
N LYS A 40 -0.90 -2.59 -9.86
CA LYS A 40 -1.53 -3.76 -9.23
C LYS A 40 -1.53 -3.64 -7.70
N TYR A 41 -0.47 -3.07 -7.09
CA TYR A 41 -0.48 -2.75 -5.66
C TYR A 41 -1.64 -1.81 -5.32
N ARG A 42 -1.74 -0.68 -6.04
CA ARG A 42 -2.82 0.29 -5.87
C ARG A 42 -4.20 -0.37 -5.89
N ASP A 43 -4.45 -1.14 -6.95
CA ASP A 43 -5.76 -1.73 -7.19
C ASP A 43 -6.12 -2.79 -6.14
N THR A 44 -5.19 -3.69 -5.83
CA THR A 44 -5.39 -4.73 -4.81
C THR A 44 -5.62 -4.14 -3.41
N ILE A 45 -4.84 -3.12 -3.01
CA ILE A 45 -5.01 -2.53 -1.67
C ILE A 45 -6.32 -1.75 -1.57
N ARG A 46 -6.74 -1.08 -2.66
CA ARG A 46 -8.05 -0.43 -2.70
C ARG A 46 -9.18 -1.45 -2.61
N ASP A 47 -9.13 -2.54 -3.36
CA ASP A 47 -10.13 -3.60 -3.35
C ASP A 47 -10.20 -4.29 -1.99
N PHE A 48 -9.06 -4.58 -1.36
CA PHE A 48 -9.00 -5.17 -0.03
C PHE A 48 -9.74 -4.30 1.02
N TRP A 49 -9.40 -3.01 1.12
CA TRP A 49 -9.97 -2.13 2.14
C TRP A 49 -11.42 -1.71 1.88
N ARG A 50 -11.94 -1.90 0.68
CA ARG A 50 -13.39 -1.77 0.40
C ARG A 50 -14.17 -3.08 0.54
N GLY A 51 -13.52 -4.16 0.99
CA GLY A 51 -14.15 -5.43 1.31
C GLY A 51 -14.49 -6.31 0.11
N GLU A 52 -13.77 -6.17 -1.01
CA GLU A 52 -13.94 -7.07 -2.15
C GLU A 52 -13.49 -8.50 -1.81
N HIS A 53 -14.22 -9.47 -2.33
CA HIS A 53 -13.94 -10.89 -2.12
C HIS A 53 -12.68 -11.35 -2.88
N TYR A 54 -12.07 -12.46 -2.43
CA TYR A 54 -10.91 -13.12 -3.08
C TYR A 54 -9.63 -12.28 -3.13
N THR A 55 -9.47 -11.31 -2.24
CA THR A 55 -8.33 -10.39 -2.29
C THR A 55 -7.13 -10.81 -1.46
N ILE A 56 -7.25 -11.79 -0.55
CA ILE A 56 -6.18 -12.15 0.42
C ILE A 56 -4.90 -12.63 -0.28
N GLY A 57 -5.00 -13.49 -1.28
CA GLY A 57 -3.83 -13.99 -2.01
C GLY A 57 -3.07 -12.87 -2.74
N ASP A 58 -3.82 -12.02 -3.45
CA ASP A 58 -3.23 -10.84 -4.10
C ASP A 58 -2.67 -9.85 -3.07
N PHE A 59 -3.38 -9.63 -1.96
CA PHE A 59 -2.91 -8.80 -0.87
C PHE A 59 -1.56 -9.27 -0.32
N ALA A 60 -1.39 -10.59 -0.09
CA ALA A 60 -0.15 -11.17 0.38
C ALA A 60 1.02 -10.91 -0.58
N PHE A 61 0.82 -11.08 -1.89
CA PHE A 61 1.81 -10.70 -2.90
C PHE A 61 2.15 -9.22 -2.84
N ARG A 62 1.14 -8.35 -2.80
CA ARG A 62 1.36 -6.88 -2.76
C ARG A 62 2.08 -6.47 -1.50
N PHE A 63 1.67 -7.00 -0.35
CA PHE A 63 2.26 -6.68 0.95
C PHE A 63 3.75 -7.07 1.02
N THR A 64 4.14 -8.19 0.41
CA THR A 64 5.53 -8.70 0.40
C THR A 64 6.39 -8.17 -0.74
N GLY A 65 5.92 -7.19 -1.52
CA GLY A 65 6.71 -6.52 -2.57
C GLY A 65 6.47 -7.04 -3.97
N SER A 66 5.41 -7.83 -4.20
CA SER A 66 4.96 -8.30 -5.52
C SER A 66 5.96 -9.24 -6.21
N SER A 67 6.31 -10.34 -5.54
CA SER A 67 7.23 -11.36 -6.07
C SER A 67 6.75 -11.97 -7.39
N ASP A 68 5.42 -12.11 -7.57
CA ASP A 68 4.78 -12.55 -8.81
C ASP A 68 5.04 -11.66 -10.03
N LEU A 69 5.50 -10.41 -9.80
CA LEU A 69 5.80 -9.45 -10.87
C LEU A 69 7.29 -9.29 -11.12
N TYR A 70 8.13 -9.49 -10.10
CA TYR A 70 9.52 -9.03 -10.13
C TYR A 70 10.55 -10.11 -9.83
N GLN A 71 10.17 -11.21 -9.17
CA GLN A 71 11.15 -12.20 -8.72
C GLN A 71 11.73 -13.03 -9.87
N ASP A 72 10.92 -13.43 -10.84
CA ASP A 72 11.32 -14.32 -11.92
C ASP A 72 12.35 -13.68 -12.87
N ASP A 73 12.38 -12.36 -12.97
CA ASP A 73 13.37 -11.63 -13.77
C ASP A 73 14.58 -11.15 -12.96
N GLY A 74 14.68 -11.58 -11.69
CA GLY A 74 15.80 -11.29 -10.80
C GLY A 74 15.73 -9.94 -10.11
N ARG A 75 14.62 -9.20 -10.23
CA ARG A 75 14.39 -7.97 -9.47
C ARG A 75 14.07 -8.28 -8.00
N LEU A 76 14.20 -7.31 -7.15
CA LEU A 76 14.02 -7.38 -5.69
C LEU A 76 12.82 -6.53 -5.25
N PRO A 77 12.34 -6.64 -4.00
CA PRO A 77 11.14 -5.93 -3.54
C PRO A 77 11.12 -4.42 -3.84
N HIS A 78 12.28 -3.77 -3.85
CA HIS A 78 12.42 -2.33 -4.15
C HIS A 78 12.15 -1.96 -5.63
N ALA A 79 11.95 -2.92 -6.52
CA ALA A 79 11.45 -2.67 -7.87
C ALA A 79 9.99 -2.16 -7.84
N SER A 80 9.24 -2.53 -6.82
CA SER A 80 7.87 -2.07 -6.61
C SER A 80 7.85 -0.69 -5.96
N ILE A 81 7.41 0.34 -6.70
CA ILE A 81 7.00 1.63 -6.13
C ILE A 81 5.52 1.51 -5.78
N ASN A 82 5.25 1.35 -4.51
CA ASN A 82 3.89 1.15 -3.98
C ASN A 82 3.19 2.49 -3.80
N PHE A 83 1.94 2.59 -4.20
CA PHE A 83 1.13 3.79 -3.97
C PHE A 83 -0.35 3.42 -3.82
N ILE A 84 -1.10 4.27 -3.12
CA ILE A 84 -2.56 4.19 -3.04
C ILE A 84 -3.19 5.20 -4.00
N THR A 85 -2.59 6.38 -4.10
CA THR A 85 -3.03 7.53 -4.89
C THR A 85 -1.83 8.14 -5.60
N ALA A 86 -2.09 8.77 -6.72
CA ALA A 86 -1.08 9.48 -7.51
C ALA A 86 -1.65 10.81 -8.03
N HIS A 87 -0.92 11.49 -8.93
CA HIS A 87 -1.38 12.74 -9.54
C HIS A 87 -2.64 12.54 -10.39
N ASP A 88 -2.81 11.38 -10.99
CA ASP A 88 -4.03 10.93 -11.67
C ASP A 88 -4.91 10.14 -10.71
N GLY A 89 -6.20 10.43 -10.71
CA GLY A 89 -7.16 9.78 -9.82
C GLY A 89 -7.50 10.59 -8.58
N PHE A 90 -8.28 10.01 -7.68
CA PHE A 90 -8.67 10.64 -6.43
C PHE A 90 -7.49 10.82 -5.48
N THR A 91 -7.52 11.91 -4.69
CA THR A 91 -6.73 12.02 -3.46
C THR A 91 -7.15 10.95 -2.46
N LEU A 92 -6.35 10.68 -1.44
CA LEU A 92 -6.72 9.71 -0.40
C LEU A 92 -8.01 10.09 0.35
N ASN A 93 -8.26 11.39 0.52
CA ASN A 93 -9.51 11.85 1.11
C ASN A 93 -10.71 11.58 0.19
N ASP A 94 -10.55 11.83 -1.10
CA ASP A 94 -11.64 11.65 -2.06
C ASP A 94 -11.88 10.19 -2.36
N LEU A 95 -10.86 9.34 -2.30
CA LEU A 95 -10.97 7.88 -2.43
C LEU A 95 -11.93 7.26 -1.41
N VAL A 96 -12.06 7.87 -0.23
CA VAL A 96 -12.96 7.42 0.83
C VAL A 96 -14.22 8.29 0.96
N SER A 97 -14.44 9.21 0.02
CA SER A 97 -15.54 10.18 0.09
C SER A 97 -16.40 10.22 -1.16
N TYR A 98 -15.91 9.71 -2.29
CA TYR A 98 -16.60 9.73 -3.57
C TYR A 98 -16.55 8.37 -4.25
N ASN A 99 -17.67 7.92 -4.77
CA ASN A 99 -17.72 6.77 -5.69
C ASN A 99 -17.62 7.24 -7.14
N GLU A 100 -18.21 8.41 -7.45
CA GLU A 100 -18.24 8.98 -8.78
C GLU A 100 -17.26 10.16 -8.90
N LYS A 101 -16.69 10.34 -10.10
CA LYS A 101 -15.85 11.49 -10.38
C LYS A 101 -16.68 12.75 -10.62
N HIS A 102 -16.15 13.90 -10.22
CA HIS A 102 -16.78 15.21 -10.37
C HIS A 102 -15.83 16.18 -11.09
N ASN A 103 -15.61 15.92 -12.40
CA ASN A 103 -14.66 16.65 -13.23
C ASN A 103 -15.33 17.77 -14.06
N GLU A 104 -16.56 18.19 -13.71
CA GLU A 104 -17.31 19.20 -14.46
C GLU A 104 -16.55 20.52 -14.61
N ALA A 105 -15.76 20.88 -13.56
CA ALA A 105 -14.92 22.09 -13.56
C ALA A 105 -13.84 22.09 -14.66
N ASN A 106 -13.49 20.91 -15.21
CA ASN A 106 -12.50 20.78 -16.29
C ASN A 106 -13.08 21.17 -17.67
N GLY A 107 -14.41 21.33 -17.79
CA GLY A 107 -15.06 21.74 -19.04
C GLY A 107 -15.18 20.63 -20.09
N GLU A 108 -14.87 19.38 -19.75
CA GLU A 108 -14.90 18.24 -20.67
C GLU A 108 -16.17 17.36 -20.50
N GLY A 109 -17.17 17.88 -19.78
CA GLY A 109 -18.46 17.19 -19.55
C GLY A 109 -18.31 15.93 -18.71
N ASN A 110 -17.38 15.93 -17.75
CA ASN A 110 -17.06 14.80 -16.86
C ASN A 110 -16.63 13.50 -17.59
N ARG A 111 -16.08 13.61 -18.80
CA ARG A 111 -15.63 12.46 -19.61
C ARG A 111 -14.16 12.10 -19.37
N ASP A 112 -13.36 13.06 -18.91
CA ASP A 112 -11.94 12.94 -18.59
C ASP A 112 -11.71 12.23 -17.26
N GLY A 113 -10.48 11.75 -17.04
CA GLY A 113 -10.08 11.01 -15.83
C GLY A 113 -10.67 9.60 -15.73
N GLU A 114 -10.23 8.86 -14.73
CA GLU A 114 -10.63 7.47 -14.50
C GLU A 114 -12.11 7.37 -14.09
N SER A 115 -12.83 6.43 -14.67
CA SER A 115 -14.25 6.18 -14.33
C SER A 115 -14.43 5.08 -13.28
N TYR A 116 -13.46 4.17 -13.13
CA TYR A 116 -13.49 3.10 -12.13
C TYR A 116 -12.39 3.28 -11.10
N ASN A 117 -12.65 4.16 -10.13
CA ASN A 117 -11.65 4.59 -9.15
C ASN A 117 -11.34 3.56 -8.06
N ARG A 118 -12.08 2.46 -7.95
CA ARG A 118 -11.99 1.50 -6.83
C ARG A 118 -12.08 2.23 -5.49
N SER A 119 -12.97 3.21 -5.41
CA SER A 119 -13.22 4.05 -4.25
C SER A 119 -14.42 3.55 -3.46
N TRP A 120 -14.57 4.04 -2.26
CA TRP A 120 -15.73 3.80 -1.41
C TRP A 120 -16.06 5.05 -0.61
N ASN A 121 -17.24 5.64 -0.86
CA ASN A 121 -17.68 6.87 -0.20
C ASN A 121 -18.06 6.70 1.29
N CYS A 122 -17.91 5.49 1.83
CA CYS A 122 -18.27 5.13 3.20
C CYS A 122 -19.77 5.36 3.53
N GLY A 123 -20.64 5.33 2.52
CA GLY A 123 -22.09 5.43 2.67
C GLY A 123 -22.72 6.76 2.27
N ILE A 124 -21.94 7.83 2.11
CA ILE A 124 -22.43 9.15 1.67
C ILE A 124 -21.49 9.72 0.62
N GLU A 125 -22.04 10.09 -0.54
CA GLU A 125 -21.26 10.73 -1.61
C GLU A 125 -20.89 12.17 -1.23
N GLY A 126 -19.59 12.48 -1.33
CA GLY A 126 -19.08 13.83 -1.09
C GLY A 126 -19.00 14.26 0.37
N GLU A 127 -19.08 15.56 0.59
CA GLU A 127 -18.99 16.14 1.94
C GLU A 127 -20.18 15.77 2.82
N THR A 128 -19.90 15.52 4.10
CA THR A 128 -20.94 15.21 5.09
C THR A 128 -20.58 15.79 6.46
N LYS A 129 -21.61 15.93 7.32
CA LYS A 129 -21.46 16.28 8.75
C LYS A 129 -21.76 15.08 9.66
N ASP A 130 -22.09 13.94 9.07
CA ASP A 130 -22.34 12.71 9.81
C ASP A 130 -21.06 12.24 10.51
N SER A 131 -21.09 12.15 11.83
CA SER A 131 -19.92 11.83 12.65
C SER A 131 -19.46 10.38 12.50
N GLU A 132 -20.37 9.45 12.21
CA GLU A 132 -20.04 8.03 12.02
C GLU A 132 -19.33 7.84 10.68
N ILE A 133 -19.87 8.46 9.62
CA ILE A 133 -19.22 8.45 8.29
C ILE A 133 -17.85 9.13 8.33
N LEU A 134 -17.75 10.28 8.99
CA LEU A 134 -16.44 10.97 9.13
C LEU A 134 -15.43 10.12 9.92
N SER A 135 -15.85 9.41 10.95
CA SER A 135 -15.01 8.50 11.73
C SER A 135 -14.54 7.31 10.88
N LEU A 136 -15.45 6.71 10.09
CA LEU A 136 -15.15 5.63 9.17
C LEU A 136 -14.16 6.06 8.08
N ARG A 137 -14.38 7.21 7.43
CA ARG A 137 -13.43 7.79 6.46
C ARG A 137 -12.05 8.03 7.07
N ALA A 138 -12.01 8.54 8.31
CA ALA A 138 -10.76 8.75 9.02
C ALA A 138 -10.05 7.43 9.36
N LYS A 139 -10.79 6.36 9.69
CA LYS A 139 -10.27 5.00 9.88
C LYS A 139 -9.68 4.48 8.57
N GLN A 140 -10.42 4.56 7.46
CA GLN A 140 -9.97 4.06 6.15
C GLN A 140 -8.70 4.77 5.65
N ARG A 141 -8.60 6.10 5.78
CA ARG A 141 -7.36 6.82 5.42
C ARG A 141 -6.15 6.29 6.21
N ARG A 142 -6.31 6.03 7.52
CA ARG A 142 -5.24 5.44 8.33
C ARG A 142 -4.91 4.02 7.90
N ASN A 143 -5.91 3.20 7.56
CA ASN A 143 -5.70 1.85 7.06
C ASN A 143 -4.84 1.84 5.80
N TYR A 144 -5.17 2.68 4.80
CA TYR A 144 -4.40 2.82 3.57
C TYR A 144 -2.96 3.27 3.84
N LEU A 145 -2.76 4.30 4.65
CA LEU A 145 -1.43 4.81 4.98
C LEU A 145 -0.60 3.77 5.76
N THR A 146 -1.22 3.05 6.70
CA THR A 146 -0.55 1.98 7.45
C THR A 146 -0.13 0.86 6.52
N THR A 147 -1.01 0.37 5.66
CA THR A 147 -0.69 -0.68 4.70
C THR A 147 0.45 -0.25 3.78
N LEU A 148 0.40 0.98 3.25
CA LEU A 148 1.45 1.52 2.38
C LEU A 148 2.82 1.55 3.10
N MET A 149 2.86 2.02 4.34
CA MET A 149 4.11 2.18 5.08
C MET A 149 4.67 0.86 5.64
N LEU A 150 3.83 -0.16 5.86
CA LEU A 150 4.27 -1.46 6.37
C LEU A 150 4.54 -2.49 5.27
N SER A 151 4.11 -2.26 4.04
CA SER A 151 4.40 -3.15 2.90
C SER A 151 5.86 -3.10 2.47
N GLN A 152 6.39 -4.22 1.98
CA GLN A 152 7.68 -4.28 1.30
C GLN A 152 7.63 -3.50 -0.03
N GLY A 153 8.78 -3.00 -0.47
CA GLY A 153 8.89 -2.12 -1.63
C GLY A 153 9.15 -0.67 -1.21
N VAL A 154 9.00 0.25 -2.14
CA VAL A 154 9.23 1.69 -1.92
C VAL A 154 7.89 2.41 -1.85
N PRO A 155 7.50 2.96 -0.69
CA PRO A 155 6.24 3.69 -0.58
C PRO A 155 6.33 5.03 -1.30
N MET A 156 5.33 5.33 -2.13
CA MET A 156 5.10 6.62 -2.75
C MET A 156 3.75 7.16 -2.27
N MET A 157 3.74 8.37 -1.76
CA MET A 157 2.55 9.04 -1.24
C MET A 157 2.30 10.33 -2.05
N LEU A 158 1.05 10.55 -2.45
CA LEU A 158 0.65 11.81 -3.08
C LEU A 158 0.74 12.95 -2.07
N GLY A 159 1.36 14.08 -2.48
CA GLY A 159 1.43 15.26 -1.63
C GLY A 159 0.04 15.79 -1.27
N GLY A 160 -0.21 15.98 0.04
CA GLY A 160 -1.50 16.38 0.58
C GLY A 160 -2.32 15.24 1.19
N ASP A 161 -2.02 13.98 0.90
CA ASP A 161 -2.70 12.85 1.53
C ASP A 161 -2.44 12.79 3.04
N GLU A 162 -1.25 13.20 3.47
CA GLU A 162 -0.86 13.31 4.88
C GLU A 162 -1.67 14.33 5.69
N ILE A 163 -2.31 15.26 5.00
CA ILE A 163 -3.20 16.28 5.60
C ILE A 163 -4.67 16.09 5.17
N GLY A 164 -4.98 15.04 4.41
CA GLY A 164 -6.33 14.77 3.94
C GLY A 164 -6.84 15.84 2.97
N ARG A 165 -6.00 16.27 2.00
CA ARG A 165 -6.39 17.18 0.92
C ARG A 165 -7.51 16.58 0.10
N SER A 166 -8.52 17.37 -0.26
CA SER A 166 -9.59 17.02 -1.18
C SER A 166 -9.52 17.89 -2.44
N THR A 167 -9.86 17.28 -3.55
CA THR A 167 -10.15 17.96 -4.82
C THR A 167 -11.63 17.88 -5.15
N GLN A 168 -12.46 17.68 -4.11
CA GLN A 168 -13.93 17.66 -4.17
C GLN A 168 -14.47 16.66 -5.20
N GLY A 169 -13.82 15.48 -5.32
CA GLY A 169 -14.17 14.44 -6.27
C GLY A 169 -13.69 14.68 -7.70
N ASN A 170 -12.95 15.75 -7.96
CA ASN A 170 -12.25 15.90 -9.23
C ASN A 170 -10.99 15.03 -9.23
N ASN A 171 -11.00 13.98 -10.05
CA ASN A 171 -9.89 13.02 -10.13
C ASN A 171 -8.91 13.28 -11.28
N ASN A 172 -8.98 14.48 -11.90
CA ASN A 172 -8.13 14.87 -13.03
C ASN A 172 -7.87 16.39 -13.02
N THR A 173 -7.21 16.88 -11.99
CA THR A 173 -7.05 18.33 -11.74
C THR A 173 -5.98 19.02 -12.58
N TYR A 174 -5.52 18.43 -13.69
CA TYR A 174 -4.41 18.90 -14.51
C TYR A 174 -4.54 20.36 -15.00
N CYS A 175 -5.78 20.82 -15.25
CA CYS A 175 -6.08 22.16 -15.74
C CYS A 175 -6.58 23.14 -14.66
N GLN A 176 -6.57 22.73 -13.37
CA GLN A 176 -7.10 23.51 -12.27
C GLN A 176 -5.97 24.27 -11.56
N ASP A 177 -5.84 25.56 -11.82
CA ASP A 177 -4.96 26.47 -11.07
C ASP A 177 -5.80 27.39 -10.17
N ASN A 178 -6.47 26.79 -9.20
CA ASN A 178 -7.39 27.46 -8.29
C ASN A 178 -7.53 26.69 -6.96
N GLU A 179 -8.46 27.11 -6.10
CA GLU A 179 -8.72 26.55 -4.78
C GLU A 179 -9.07 25.04 -4.79
N LEU A 180 -9.52 24.51 -5.91
CA LEU A 180 -9.80 23.07 -6.06
C LEU A 180 -8.52 22.23 -5.94
N SER A 181 -7.39 22.71 -6.48
CA SER A 181 -6.12 22.00 -6.47
C SER A 181 -5.09 22.56 -5.50
N TRP A 182 -5.26 23.81 -5.02
CA TRP A 182 -4.32 24.44 -4.10
C TRP A 182 -4.32 23.78 -2.73
N PHE A 183 -3.18 23.91 -2.03
CA PHE A 183 -3.02 23.41 -0.66
C PHE A 183 -3.46 24.46 0.35
N ASN A 184 -4.37 24.10 1.26
CA ASN A 184 -4.68 24.91 2.42
C ASN A 184 -3.76 24.52 3.59
N TRP A 185 -2.83 25.39 3.94
CA TRP A 185 -1.88 25.17 5.03
C TRP A 185 -2.44 25.53 6.42
N GLN A 186 -3.67 26.04 6.50
CA GLN A 186 -4.36 26.26 7.77
C GLN A 186 -5.10 24.97 8.17
N LEU A 187 -4.37 24.05 8.78
CA LEU A 187 -4.87 22.71 9.08
C LEU A 187 -5.87 22.75 10.26
N SER A 188 -7.00 22.06 10.07
CA SER A 188 -7.93 21.71 11.14
C SER A 188 -7.31 20.72 12.12
N LYS A 189 -7.94 20.53 13.28
CA LYS A 189 -7.48 19.54 14.29
C LYS A 189 -7.42 18.12 13.72
N THR A 190 -8.37 17.72 12.88
CA THR A 190 -8.41 16.40 12.26
C THR A 190 -7.29 16.22 11.23
N GLN A 191 -7.00 17.25 10.44
CA GLN A 191 -5.89 17.26 9.50
C GLN A 191 -4.54 17.20 10.22
N GLN A 192 -4.37 17.98 11.28
CA GLN A 192 -3.16 17.91 12.10
C GLN A 192 -2.96 16.54 12.76
N ALA A 193 -4.05 15.88 13.19
CA ALA A 193 -3.98 14.53 13.73
C ALA A 193 -3.55 13.50 12.67
N LEU A 194 -4.05 13.61 11.45
CA LEU A 194 -3.64 12.74 10.34
C LEU A 194 -2.17 12.97 9.97
N LEU A 195 -1.73 14.23 9.90
CA LEU A 195 -0.31 14.57 9.65
C LEU A 195 0.60 13.95 10.73
N THR A 196 0.23 14.11 12.00
CA THR A 196 0.99 13.54 13.12
C THR A 196 1.03 12.00 13.05
N PHE A 197 -0.08 11.36 12.68
CA PHE A 197 -0.16 9.92 12.46
C PHE A 197 0.78 9.48 11.34
N THR A 198 0.74 10.16 10.20
CA THR A 198 1.60 9.86 9.03
C THR A 198 3.08 10.01 9.36
N GLN A 199 3.45 11.08 10.07
CA GLN A 199 4.84 11.29 10.54
C GLN A 199 5.32 10.15 11.44
N LYS A 200 4.46 9.66 12.36
CA LYS A 200 4.77 8.52 13.21
C LYS A 200 4.93 7.22 12.41
N LEU A 201 4.09 6.98 11.41
CA LEU A 201 4.23 5.81 10.55
C LEU A 201 5.53 5.83 9.75
N ILE A 202 5.90 6.97 9.17
CA ILE A 202 7.17 7.12 8.45
C ILE A 202 8.34 6.84 9.39
N LYS A 203 8.31 7.41 10.60
CA LYS A 203 9.34 7.18 11.61
C LYS A 203 9.41 5.71 12.02
N PHE A 204 8.26 5.08 12.25
CA PHE A 204 8.16 3.66 12.59
C PHE A 204 8.80 2.79 11.50
N ARG A 205 8.45 3.01 10.21
CA ARG A 205 9.09 2.29 9.10
C ARG A 205 10.62 2.50 9.06
N GLN A 206 11.10 3.71 9.35
CA GLN A 206 12.53 4.01 9.37
C GLN A 206 13.27 3.33 10.51
N ASP A 207 12.62 3.17 11.66
CA ASP A 207 13.18 2.55 12.85
C ASP A 207 13.21 1.02 12.77
N HIS A 208 12.34 0.43 11.93
CA HIS A 208 12.14 -1.02 11.83
C HIS A 208 12.52 -1.54 10.44
N PRO A 209 13.76 -2.03 10.25
CA PRO A 209 14.27 -2.51 8.97
C PRO A 209 13.50 -3.72 8.41
N ILE A 210 12.73 -4.44 9.22
CA ILE A 210 11.87 -5.54 8.76
C ILE A 210 10.88 -5.09 7.68
N PHE A 211 10.44 -3.82 7.67
CA PHE A 211 9.53 -3.25 6.68
C PHE A 211 10.22 -2.73 5.41
N SER A 212 11.53 -2.83 5.32
CA SER A 212 12.33 -2.36 4.18
C SER A 212 13.40 -3.36 3.75
N ARG A 213 13.06 -4.64 3.76
CA ARG A 213 13.96 -5.72 3.36
C ARG A 213 14.42 -5.54 1.91
N HIS A 214 15.69 -5.87 1.67
CA HIS A 214 16.26 -5.89 0.33
C HIS A 214 16.05 -7.23 -0.40
N GLN A 215 15.58 -8.26 0.30
CA GLN A 215 15.35 -9.59 -0.25
C GLN A 215 13.92 -10.04 0.06
N TRP A 216 13.43 -10.98 -0.77
CA TRP A 216 12.13 -11.60 -0.59
C TRP A 216 12.03 -12.35 0.75
N PHE A 217 10.82 -12.50 1.25
CA PHE A 217 10.56 -13.48 2.29
C PHE A 217 10.66 -14.88 1.72
N PHE A 218 11.15 -15.83 2.53
CA PHE A 218 11.37 -17.21 2.11
C PHE A 218 10.32 -18.17 2.67
N GLY A 219 9.51 -17.74 3.64
CA GLY A 219 8.56 -18.63 4.33
C GLY A 219 9.25 -19.75 5.12
N ARG A 220 10.52 -19.54 5.50
CA ARG A 220 11.33 -20.52 6.24
C ARG A 220 12.29 -19.82 7.18
N GLU A 221 12.85 -20.61 8.08
CA GLU A 221 13.97 -20.20 8.93
C GLU A 221 15.21 -19.86 8.08
N ILE A 222 15.89 -18.77 8.42
CA ILE A 222 17.09 -18.30 7.72
C ILE A 222 18.33 -18.45 8.59
N HIS A 223 18.23 -18.10 9.88
CA HIS A 223 19.36 -17.99 10.79
C HIS A 223 19.36 -18.99 11.95
N GLY A 224 18.48 -19.97 11.95
CA GLY A 224 18.46 -21.01 12.98
C GLY A 224 17.68 -20.61 14.24
N SER A 225 16.70 -19.72 14.12
CA SER A 225 15.81 -19.34 15.23
C SER A 225 14.77 -20.41 15.56
N GLY A 226 14.55 -21.37 14.67
CA GLY A 226 13.47 -22.35 14.78
C GLY A 226 12.11 -21.82 14.33
N VAL A 227 12.04 -20.58 13.84
CA VAL A 227 10.80 -19.92 13.40
C VAL A 227 10.99 -19.33 12.00
N VAL A 228 9.95 -19.37 11.19
CA VAL A 228 9.93 -18.81 9.82
C VAL A 228 10.14 -17.29 9.81
N ASP A 229 10.61 -16.74 8.70
CA ASP A 229 10.80 -15.29 8.53
C ASP A 229 9.48 -14.54 8.31
N ILE A 230 8.43 -15.22 7.80
CA ILE A 230 7.06 -14.73 7.66
C ILE A 230 6.07 -15.88 7.88
N GLY A 231 4.97 -15.60 8.57
CA GLY A 231 3.84 -16.52 8.75
C GLY A 231 2.51 -15.87 8.45
N TRP A 232 1.54 -16.65 7.98
CA TRP A 232 0.22 -16.20 7.54
C TRP A 232 -0.86 -16.99 8.28
N PHE A 233 -1.77 -16.29 8.93
CA PHE A 233 -2.74 -16.92 9.80
C PHE A 233 -4.15 -16.38 9.61
N HIS A 234 -5.12 -17.25 9.83
CA HIS A 234 -6.52 -16.87 10.03
C HIS A 234 -6.71 -16.09 11.33
N PRO A 235 -7.84 -15.40 11.49
CA PRO A 235 -8.16 -14.71 12.75
C PRO A 235 -8.16 -15.64 13.98
N ASP A 236 -8.47 -16.91 13.83
CA ASP A 236 -8.45 -17.89 14.92
C ASP A 236 -7.03 -18.38 15.30
N GLY A 237 -6.00 -17.90 14.60
CA GLY A 237 -4.60 -18.25 14.84
C GLY A 237 -4.13 -19.51 14.10
N SER A 238 -4.97 -20.18 13.32
CA SER A 238 -4.57 -21.29 12.46
C SER A 238 -3.80 -20.77 11.24
N GLU A 239 -2.81 -21.54 10.77
CA GLU A 239 -1.99 -21.18 9.61
C GLU A 239 -2.82 -21.34 8.32
N ILE A 240 -2.70 -20.36 7.39
CA ILE A 240 -3.34 -20.40 6.07
C ILE A 240 -2.58 -21.41 5.21
N ASN A 241 -3.29 -22.41 4.69
CA ASN A 241 -2.72 -23.40 3.79
C ASN A 241 -2.88 -23.01 2.30
N ASP A 242 -2.15 -23.71 1.42
CA ASP A 242 -2.08 -23.39 -0.01
C ASP A 242 -3.45 -23.34 -0.73
N THR A 243 -4.46 -24.05 -0.24
CA THR A 243 -5.78 -24.11 -0.87
C THR A 243 -6.72 -23.00 -0.41
N GLU A 244 -6.41 -22.32 0.69
CA GLU A 244 -7.28 -21.32 1.32
C GLU A 244 -7.04 -19.89 0.82
N TRP A 245 -5.96 -19.65 0.09
CA TRP A 245 -5.63 -18.33 -0.48
C TRP A 245 -6.70 -17.77 -1.44
N HIS A 246 -7.52 -18.64 -2.01
CA HIS A 246 -8.61 -18.28 -2.94
C HIS A 246 -9.99 -18.47 -2.34
N ASP A 247 -10.10 -18.71 -1.03
CA ASP A 247 -11.40 -18.87 -0.38
C ASP A 247 -12.04 -17.49 -0.16
N SER A 248 -13.23 -17.28 -0.72
CA SER A 248 -14.00 -16.03 -0.61
C SER A 248 -14.47 -15.71 0.80
N SER A 249 -14.52 -16.69 1.70
CA SER A 249 -14.90 -16.51 3.09
C SER A 249 -13.78 -15.85 3.91
N ASN A 250 -12.53 -15.95 3.45
CA ASN A 250 -11.37 -15.39 4.13
C ASN A 250 -11.16 -13.95 3.68
N GLN A 251 -11.58 -12.99 4.49
CA GLN A 251 -11.36 -11.56 4.23
C GLN A 251 -10.31 -10.95 5.15
N ALA A 252 -10.21 -11.43 6.40
CA ALA A 252 -9.27 -10.92 7.38
C ALA A 252 -8.03 -11.83 7.49
N ILE A 253 -6.89 -11.24 7.82
CA ILE A 253 -5.60 -11.95 7.85
C ILE A 253 -4.71 -11.43 8.97
N SER A 254 -3.96 -12.34 9.59
CA SER A 254 -2.88 -12.04 10.52
C SER A 254 -1.53 -12.40 9.88
N ILE A 255 -0.56 -11.49 9.96
CA ILE A 255 0.77 -11.65 9.37
C ILE A 255 1.81 -11.56 10.48
N PHE A 256 2.61 -12.60 10.64
CA PHE A 256 3.78 -12.57 11.49
C PHE A 256 5.03 -12.23 10.68
N LEU A 257 5.82 -11.28 11.16
CA LEU A 257 7.12 -10.90 10.62
C LEU A 257 8.19 -11.12 11.69
N ASN A 258 9.19 -11.93 11.38
CA ASN A 258 10.26 -12.27 12.31
C ASN A 258 11.46 -11.33 12.17
N GLY A 259 11.65 -10.42 13.11
CA GLY A 259 12.76 -9.45 13.10
C GLY A 259 14.15 -10.09 13.30
N ALA A 260 14.23 -11.31 13.84
CA ALA A 260 15.49 -12.05 13.95
C ALA A 260 15.92 -12.71 12.61
N GLU A 261 15.01 -12.81 11.63
CA GLU A 261 15.23 -13.52 10.36
C GLU A 261 15.37 -12.55 9.16
N ILE A 262 16.00 -11.38 9.37
CA ILE A 262 16.37 -10.46 8.28
C ILE A 262 17.65 -10.98 7.62
N PRO A 263 17.60 -11.30 6.29
CA PRO A 263 18.76 -11.95 5.63
C PRO A 263 19.90 -10.98 5.34
N ASN A 264 19.65 -9.68 5.37
CA ASN A 264 20.64 -8.65 5.04
C ASN A 264 21.62 -8.42 6.18
N LEU A 265 22.84 -8.00 5.81
CA LEU A 265 23.84 -7.53 6.74
C LEU A 265 23.91 -5.99 6.69
N ASP A 266 24.33 -5.39 7.80
CA ASP A 266 24.61 -3.96 7.87
C ASP A 266 25.92 -3.60 7.12
N ASN A 267 26.25 -2.32 7.08
CA ASN A 267 27.49 -1.81 6.42
C ASN A 267 28.79 -2.32 7.07
N ARG A 268 28.72 -3.00 8.23
CA ARG A 268 29.85 -3.60 8.94
C ARG A 268 29.87 -5.12 8.79
N GLY A 269 28.94 -5.70 8.01
CA GLY A 269 28.80 -7.14 7.83
C GLY A 269 28.16 -7.85 9.04
N GLN A 270 27.46 -7.13 9.91
CA GLN A 270 26.75 -7.70 11.06
C GLN A 270 25.29 -7.97 10.69
N ARG A 271 24.69 -8.95 11.37
CA ARG A 271 23.26 -9.25 11.21
C ARG A 271 22.42 -8.03 11.61
N ILE A 272 21.44 -7.70 10.78
CA ILE A 272 20.39 -6.77 11.13
C ILE A 272 19.36 -7.52 11.95
N LEU A 273 19.07 -7.03 13.14
CA LEU A 273 18.02 -7.55 14.03
C LEU A 273 16.99 -6.45 14.25
N ASP A 274 15.75 -6.85 14.39
CA ASP A 274 14.61 -5.97 14.64
C ASP A 274 13.64 -6.64 15.63
N ASP A 275 12.65 -5.91 16.08
CA ASP A 275 11.49 -6.49 16.76
C ASP A 275 10.70 -7.39 15.79
N SER A 276 10.01 -8.39 16.35
CA SER A 276 9.05 -9.19 15.59
C SER A 276 7.65 -8.58 15.71
N PHE A 277 6.85 -8.71 14.65
CA PHE A 277 5.54 -8.07 14.57
C PHE A 277 4.45 -9.06 14.20
N VAL A 278 3.28 -8.91 14.80
CA VAL A 278 2.03 -9.50 14.35
C VAL A 278 1.15 -8.35 13.84
N LEU A 279 0.80 -8.40 12.56
CA LEU A 279 -0.02 -7.40 11.89
C LEU A 279 -1.40 -7.97 11.64
N LEU A 280 -2.44 -7.29 12.10
CA LEU A 280 -3.83 -7.73 12.02
C LEU A 280 -4.60 -6.86 11.03
N PHE A 281 -5.14 -7.48 9.98
CA PHE A 281 -5.90 -6.80 8.94
C PHE A 281 -7.33 -7.31 8.90
N ASN A 282 -8.27 -6.42 9.17
CA ASN A 282 -9.70 -6.69 9.08
C ASN A 282 -10.38 -5.64 8.19
N PRO A 283 -10.67 -5.95 6.91
CA PRO A 283 -11.36 -5.04 6.01
C PRO A 283 -12.88 -5.02 6.21
N SER A 284 -13.44 -5.94 7.01
CA SER A 284 -14.87 -5.98 7.27
C SER A 284 -15.33 -4.80 8.14
N ASP A 285 -16.62 -4.52 8.14
CA ASP A 285 -17.29 -3.52 8.97
C ASP A 285 -17.55 -4.02 10.40
N GLU A 286 -17.50 -5.34 10.62
CA GLU A 286 -17.72 -5.96 11.93
C GLU A 286 -16.41 -6.10 12.73
N PRO A 287 -16.44 -5.91 14.05
CA PRO A 287 -15.33 -6.24 14.93
C PRO A 287 -14.98 -7.73 14.86
N LEU A 288 -13.69 -8.04 14.81
CA LEU A 288 -13.18 -9.40 14.76
C LEU A 288 -12.11 -9.61 15.82
N ASP A 289 -12.24 -10.69 16.58
CA ASP A 289 -11.23 -11.13 17.54
C ASP A 289 -10.12 -11.89 16.79
N PHE A 290 -8.87 -11.59 17.14
CA PHE A 290 -7.72 -12.28 16.62
C PHE A 290 -7.00 -13.05 17.72
N THR A 291 -6.69 -14.30 17.45
CA THR A 291 -5.86 -15.16 18.30
C THR A 291 -4.41 -15.06 17.85
N ILE A 292 -3.50 -14.75 18.77
CA ILE A 292 -2.06 -14.79 18.48
C ILE A 292 -1.62 -16.24 18.31
N PRO A 293 -0.94 -16.60 17.21
CA PRO A 293 -0.54 -17.98 16.96
C PRO A 293 0.49 -18.49 17.98
N GLU A 294 0.33 -19.72 18.46
CA GLU A 294 1.26 -20.34 19.43
C GLU A 294 2.71 -20.42 18.92
N SER A 295 2.90 -20.53 17.60
CA SER A 295 4.22 -20.55 16.97
C SER A 295 4.96 -19.22 17.10
N VAL A 296 4.24 -18.12 17.30
CA VAL A 296 4.79 -16.78 17.48
C VAL A 296 5.16 -16.51 18.93
N GLU A 297 4.43 -17.06 19.90
CA GLU A 297 4.70 -16.89 21.33
C GLU A 297 6.06 -17.46 21.77
N LYS A 298 6.66 -18.33 20.97
CA LYS A 298 7.97 -18.96 21.22
C LYS A 298 9.17 -18.11 20.79
N THR A 299 8.94 -16.90 20.27
CA THR A 299 10.01 -16.02 19.74
C THR A 299 10.49 -14.96 20.74
N GLU A 300 10.20 -15.10 22.04
CA GLU A 300 10.79 -14.29 23.13
C GLU A 300 12.22 -14.71 23.50
#